data_fd607b3c9e46e2aeaac9d39269f5a1a3
#
_entry.id   fd607b3c9e46e2aeaac9d39269f5a1a3
#
_cell.length_a   1.000
_cell.length_b   1.000
_cell.length_c   1.000
_cell.angle_alpha   90.00
_cell.angle_beta   90.00
_cell.angle_gamma   90.00
#
_symmetry.space_group_name_H-M   'P 1'
#
loop_
_entity.id
_entity.type
_entity.pdbx_description
1 polymer ?
#
loop_
_entity_poly.entity_id
_entity_poly.type
_entity_poly.pdbx_seq_one_letter_code
_entity_poly.pdbx_strand_id
1 'polypeptide(L)'
;IHPTCIPVHGDKQSKLTLMSESLRNDGRIWVPKKLEDAKALQAGTKKPTDIPDADRDFYLERRYPAFGNLVPRDVASRAAKERCDAGFGVNNTGLAVFLDFKYAIDRLGEDVVRARYGNLFDMYEEITDENPYKTPMMIFPAIHYTMGGIWVDYELMTSIKGLYAIGEANFSDHGANRLGASALMQGLADGYFVLPYTCLLYTSDAADEGL
;
A
#
# COMPACT_ATOMS: atom_id res chain seq x y z
N ILE A 1 13.07 -1.85 2.15
CA ILE A 1 11.96 -0.94 1.82
C ILE A 1 10.71 -1.75 1.55
N HIS A 2 9.60 -1.37 2.18
CA HIS A 2 8.31 -2.04 2.05
C HIS A 2 7.39 -1.23 1.15
N PRO A 3 7.13 -1.66 -0.10
CA PRO A 3 6.25 -0.94 -1.00
C PRO A 3 4.79 -1.26 -0.71
N THR A 4 3.92 -0.33 -1.08
CA THR A 4 2.47 -0.50 -1.16
C THR A 4 1.95 0.12 -2.44
N CYS A 5 0.64 0.08 -2.69
CA CYS A 5 0.04 0.73 -3.85
C CYS A 5 -0.67 2.03 -3.44
N ILE A 6 -0.63 3.00 -4.34
CA ILE A 6 -1.29 4.31 -4.23
C ILE A 6 -2.20 4.52 -5.43
N PRO A 7 -3.26 5.34 -5.31
CA PRO A 7 -4.10 5.73 -6.44
C PRO A 7 -3.33 6.52 -7.49
N VAL A 8 -3.71 6.32 -8.74
CA VAL A 8 -3.14 7.03 -9.89
C VAL A 8 -4.28 7.63 -10.72
N HIS A 9 -4.12 8.89 -11.12
CA HIS A 9 -5.06 9.56 -12.02
C HIS A 9 -4.30 10.48 -12.99
N GLY A 10 -4.51 10.28 -14.29
CA GLY A 10 -3.74 10.98 -15.30
C GLY A 10 -2.23 10.74 -15.11
N ASP A 11 -1.44 11.80 -15.05
CA ASP A 11 0.01 11.78 -14.75
C ASP A 11 0.32 11.91 -13.25
N LYS A 12 -0.71 11.97 -12.40
CA LYS A 12 -0.59 12.20 -10.96
C LYS A 12 -0.65 10.91 -10.19
N GLN A 13 0.18 10.82 -9.15
CA GLN A 13 0.17 9.76 -8.15
C GLN A 13 -0.19 10.37 -6.80
N SER A 14 -1.25 9.86 -6.16
CA SER A 14 -1.65 10.31 -4.83
C SER A 14 -0.77 9.69 -3.76
N LYS A 15 0.37 10.31 -3.47
CA LYS A 15 1.36 9.82 -2.49
C LYS A 15 0.91 9.93 -1.04
N LEU A 16 -0.12 10.70 -0.76
CA LEU A 16 -0.65 10.89 0.60
C LEU A 16 -1.69 9.83 0.98
N THR A 17 -2.15 9.05 0.02
CA THR A 17 -3.21 8.06 0.23
C THR A 17 -2.72 6.68 -0.18
N LEU A 18 -2.82 5.73 0.75
CA LEU A 18 -2.45 4.33 0.51
C LEU A 18 -3.71 3.53 0.21
N MET A 19 -3.63 2.67 -0.80
CA MET A 19 -4.70 1.70 -1.05
C MET A 19 -4.69 0.63 0.03
N SER A 20 -5.82 0.43 0.69
CA SER A 20 -5.97 -0.61 1.72
C SER A 20 -5.74 -2.00 1.12
N GLU A 21 -4.99 -2.84 1.85
CA GLU A 21 -4.79 -4.25 1.46
C GLU A 21 -6.10 -5.03 1.43
N SER A 22 -7.10 -4.64 2.23
CA SER A 22 -8.41 -5.29 2.28
C SER A 22 -9.14 -5.28 0.94
N LEU A 23 -8.87 -4.30 0.08
CA LEU A 23 -9.43 -4.23 -1.28
C LEU A 23 -9.07 -5.46 -2.12
N ARG A 24 -7.93 -6.11 -1.86
CA ARG A 24 -7.51 -7.32 -2.57
C ARG A 24 -8.24 -8.61 -2.15
N ASN A 25 -9.04 -8.54 -1.09
CA ASN A 25 -9.84 -9.69 -0.66
C ASN A 25 -10.93 -10.04 -1.70
N ASP A 26 -11.50 -9.03 -2.32
CA ASP A 26 -12.55 -9.20 -3.33
C ASP A 26 -12.18 -8.58 -4.67
N GLY A 27 -11.31 -7.58 -4.71
CA GLY A 27 -10.80 -6.96 -5.94
C GLY A 27 -9.74 -7.81 -6.64
N ARG A 28 -9.77 -7.84 -7.96
CA ARG A 28 -8.81 -8.58 -8.80
C ARG A 28 -7.86 -7.63 -9.51
N ILE A 29 -6.56 -7.94 -9.46
CA ILE A 29 -5.53 -7.11 -10.10
C ILE A 29 -5.19 -7.69 -11.48
N TRP A 30 -5.21 -6.83 -12.49
CA TRP A 30 -4.90 -7.24 -13.86
C TRP A 30 -4.25 -6.14 -14.70
N VAL A 31 -3.64 -6.55 -15.82
CA VAL A 31 -3.20 -5.70 -16.93
C VAL A 31 -3.65 -6.37 -18.25
N PRO A 32 -3.67 -5.66 -19.39
CA PRO A 32 -3.92 -6.31 -20.67
C PRO A 32 -2.87 -7.39 -20.99
N LYS A 33 -3.28 -8.45 -21.66
CA LYS A 33 -2.35 -9.48 -22.19
C LYS A 33 -1.56 -9.00 -23.40
N LYS A 34 -2.14 -8.09 -24.20
CA LYS A 34 -1.57 -7.60 -25.44
C LYS A 34 -0.98 -6.21 -25.24
N LEU A 35 0.23 -5.98 -25.75
CA LEU A 35 0.86 -4.67 -25.72
C LEU A 35 0.08 -3.60 -26.50
N GLU A 36 -0.61 -4.00 -27.57
CA GLU A 36 -1.48 -3.11 -28.34
C GLU A 36 -2.63 -2.55 -27.50
N ASP A 37 -3.25 -3.39 -26.68
CA ASP A 37 -4.31 -2.96 -25.77
C ASP A 37 -3.78 -2.05 -24.66
N ALA A 38 -2.59 -2.35 -24.13
CA ALA A 38 -1.94 -1.47 -23.15
C ALA A 38 -1.66 -0.09 -23.74
N LYS A 39 -1.11 -0.02 -24.95
CA LYS A 39 -0.88 1.24 -25.67
C LYS A 39 -2.18 1.98 -26.00
N ALA A 40 -3.24 1.28 -26.35
CA ALA A 40 -4.54 1.88 -26.63
C ALA A 40 -5.17 2.48 -25.36
N LEU A 41 -5.03 1.82 -24.22
CA LEU A 41 -5.43 2.36 -22.91
C LEU A 41 -4.59 3.57 -22.51
N GLN A 42 -3.27 3.52 -22.72
CA GLN A 42 -2.36 4.66 -22.46
C GLN A 42 -2.70 5.88 -23.32
N ALA A 43 -3.09 5.64 -24.58
CA ALA A 43 -3.50 6.70 -25.51
C ALA A 43 -4.94 7.18 -25.28
N GLY A 44 -5.71 6.55 -24.38
CA GLY A 44 -7.11 6.87 -24.14
C GLY A 44 -8.07 6.47 -25.30
N THR A 45 -7.60 5.67 -26.27
CA THR A 45 -8.41 5.21 -27.41
C THR A 45 -9.26 3.98 -27.08
N LYS A 46 -8.97 3.28 -25.97
CA LYS A 46 -9.78 2.22 -25.39
C LYS A 46 -10.07 2.50 -23.92
N LYS A 47 -11.21 1.98 -23.45
CA LYS A 47 -11.56 1.98 -22.02
C LYS A 47 -11.24 0.61 -21.40
N PRO A 48 -11.06 0.52 -20.08
CA PRO A 48 -10.85 -0.77 -19.39
C PRO A 48 -11.98 -1.78 -19.65
N THR A 49 -13.21 -1.28 -19.79
CA THR A 49 -14.41 -2.08 -20.10
C THR A 49 -14.40 -2.71 -21.49
N ASP A 50 -13.62 -2.16 -22.42
CA ASP A 50 -13.52 -2.66 -23.80
C ASP A 50 -12.57 -3.86 -23.91
N ILE A 51 -11.82 -4.19 -22.84
CA ILE A 51 -10.91 -5.32 -22.78
C ILE A 51 -11.68 -6.55 -22.31
N PRO A 52 -11.88 -7.57 -23.17
CA PRO A 52 -12.54 -8.81 -22.77
C PRO A 52 -11.79 -9.53 -21.64
N ASP A 53 -12.50 -10.27 -20.82
CA ASP A 53 -11.91 -11.04 -19.71
C ASP A 53 -10.81 -12.02 -20.19
N ALA A 54 -10.96 -12.59 -21.38
CA ALA A 54 -9.97 -13.47 -22.00
C ALA A 54 -8.65 -12.77 -22.32
N ASP A 55 -8.67 -11.45 -22.54
CA ASP A 55 -7.50 -10.61 -22.84
C ASP A 55 -6.94 -9.88 -21.60
N ARG A 56 -7.45 -10.19 -20.40
CA ARG A 56 -6.93 -9.69 -19.11
C ARG A 56 -5.92 -10.67 -18.53
N ASP A 57 -4.74 -10.20 -18.17
CA ASP A 57 -3.73 -10.98 -17.42
C ASP A 57 -3.89 -10.72 -15.92
N PHE A 58 -4.51 -11.65 -15.22
CA PHE A 58 -4.57 -11.69 -13.76
C PHE A 58 -3.25 -12.25 -13.23
N TYR A 59 -2.18 -11.49 -13.40
CA TYR A 59 -0.80 -11.94 -13.26
C TYR A 59 -0.45 -12.45 -11.86
N LEU A 60 -1.09 -11.94 -10.79
CA LEU A 60 -0.89 -12.45 -9.43
C LEU A 60 -1.46 -13.87 -9.29
N GLU A 61 -2.68 -14.09 -9.77
CA GLU A 61 -3.33 -15.41 -9.73
C GLU A 61 -2.56 -16.43 -10.56
N ARG A 62 -2.06 -16.01 -11.73
CA ARG A 62 -1.26 -16.87 -12.62
C ARG A 62 0.10 -17.22 -12.03
N ARG A 63 0.80 -16.25 -11.42
CA ARG A 63 2.15 -16.46 -10.88
C ARG A 63 2.14 -17.13 -9.51
N TYR A 64 1.13 -16.88 -8.71
CA TYR A 64 1.02 -17.31 -7.32
C TYR A 64 -0.32 -17.98 -7.03
N PRO A 65 -0.61 -19.15 -7.67
CA PRO A 65 -1.94 -19.77 -7.63
C PRO A 65 -2.40 -20.13 -6.20
N ALA A 66 -1.48 -20.35 -5.26
CA ALA A 66 -1.82 -20.66 -3.87
C ALA A 66 -2.38 -19.45 -3.09
N PHE A 67 -2.02 -18.23 -3.48
CA PHE A 67 -2.38 -17.00 -2.77
C PHE A 67 -3.20 -16.03 -3.62
N GLY A 68 -3.04 -16.09 -4.94
CA GLY A 68 -3.71 -15.19 -5.88
C GLY A 68 -3.45 -13.72 -5.57
N ASN A 69 -4.51 -12.95 -5.46
CA ASN A 69 -4.41 -11.52 -5.10
C ASN A 69 -4.00 -11.27 -3.64
N LEU A 70 -4.00 -12.30 -2.79
CA LEU A 70 -3.67 -12.20 -1.36
C LEU A 70 -2.18 -12.45 -1.06
N VAL A 71 -1.31 -12.50 -2.06
CA VAL A 71 0.14 -12.49 -1.84
C VAL A 71 0.57 -11.30 -0.98
N PRO A 72 1.68 -11.40 -0.22
CA PRO A 72 2.21 -10.28 0.55
C PRO A 72 2.32 -9.01 -0.31
N ARG A 73 2.03 -7.85 0.28
CA ARG A 73 1.94 -6.58 -0.47
C ARG A 73 3.22 -6.19 -1.20
N ASP A 74 4.37 -6.54 -0.66
CA ASP A 74 5.66 -6.30 -1.31
C ASP A 74 5.83 -7.16 -2.58
N VAL A 75 5.35 -8.40 -2.55
CA VAL A 75 5.30 -9.30 -3.72
C VAL A 75 4.34 -8.74 -4.78
N ALA A 76 3.12 -8.37 -4.36
CA ALA A 76 2.13 -7.77 -5.28
C ALA A 76 2.65 -6.48 -5.91
N SER A 77 3.29 -5.61 -5.12
CA SER A 77 3.84 -4.33 -5.59
C SER A 77 4.99 -4.53 -6.58
N ARG A 78 5.92 -5.44 -6.30
CA ARG A 78 7.00 -5.78 -7.25
C ARG A 78 6.47 -6.36 -8.55
N ALA A 79 5.49 -7.26 -8.46
CA ALA A 79 4.86 -7.85 -9.65
C ALA A 79 4.13 -6.80 -10.49
N ALA A 80 3.47 -5.82 -9.85
CA ALA A 80 2.85 -4.69 -10.55
C ALA A 80 3.90 -3.83 -11.27
N LYS A 81 4.99 -3.49 -10.58
CA LYS A 81 6.11 -2.74 -11.20
C LYS A 81 6.69 -3.47 -12.41
N GLU A 82 6.94 -4.77 -12.30
CA GLU A 82 7.43 -5.58 -13.43
C GLU A 82 6.50 -5.56 -14.65
N ARG A 83 5.16 -5.54 -14.43
CA ARG A 83 4.21 -5.41 -15.54
C ARG A 83 4.28 -4.05 -16.21
N CYS A 84 4.40 -2.98 -15.41
CA CYS A 84 4.60 -1.63 -15.95
C CYS A 84 5.91 -1.51 -16.72
N ASP A 85 7.02 -2.00 -16.16
CA ASP A 85 8.35 -1.96 -16.80
C ASP A 85 8.39 -2.78 -18.10
N ALA A 86 7.61 -3.86 -18.19
CA ALA A 86 7.44 -4.66 -19.40
C ALA A 86 6.52 -4.01 -20.45
N GLY A 87 5.98 -2.82 -20.19
CA GLY A 87 5.13 -2.06 -21.11
C GLY A 87 3.64 -2.39 -21.05
N PHE A 88 3.21 -3.27 -20.15
CA PHE A 88 1.79 -3.64 -19.96
C PHE A 88 1.05 -2.73 -18.99
N GLY A 89 1.75 -1.74 -18.41
CA GLY A 89 1.12 -0.76 -17.55
C GLY A 89 0.04 0.02 -18.28
N VAL A 90 -0.94 0.46 -17.51
CA VAL A 90 -2.07 1.25 -18.00
C VAL A 90 -1.91 2.72 -17.57
N ASN A 91 -2.91 3.56 -17.84
CA ASN A 91 -2.80 5.00 -17.69
C ASN A 91 -1.90 5.65 -18.77
N ASN A 92 -2.00 6.96 -18.96
CA ASN A 92 -1.23 7.72 -19.95
C ASN A 92 0.29 7.63 -19.76
N THR A 93 0.74 7.39 -18.53
CA THR A 93 2.17 7.21 -18.20
C THR A 93 2.65 5.77 -18.33
N GLY A 94 1.74 4.80 -18.50
CA GLY A 94 2.07 3.38 -18.40
C GLY A 94 2.46 2.89 -16.99
N LEU A 95 2.28 3.75 -15.98
CA LEU A 95 2.66 3.50 -14.60
C LEU A 95 1.43 3.24 -13.72
N ALA A 96 0.60 2.29 -14.12
CA ALA A 96 -0.51 1.79 -13.30
C ALA A 96 -0.87 0.36 -13.67
N VAL A 97 -1.58 -0.31 -12.76
CA VAL A 97 -2.28 -1.58 -13.00
C VAL A 97 -3.72 -1.42 -12.53
N PHE A 98 -4.63 -2.22 -13.04
CA PHE A 98 -6.03 -2.18 -12.62
C PHE A 98 -6.27 -3.02 -11.37
N LEU A 99 -7.08 -2.48 -10.45
CA LEU A 99 -7.74 -3.17 -9.35
C LEU A 99 -9.24 -3.13 -9.61
N ASP A 100 -9.84 -4.28 -9.94
CA ASP A 100 -11.17 -4.39 -10.52
C ASP A 100 -12.13 -5.11 -9.57
N PHE A 101 -13.24 -4.48 -9.28
CA PHE A 101 -14.31 -5.01 -8.41
C PHE A 101 -15.51 -5.57 -9.19
N LYS A 102 -15.48 -5.52 -10.53
CA LYS A 102 -16.58 -6.06 -11.36
C LYS A 102 -16.99 -7.47 -10.92
N TYR A 103 -16.01 -8.36 -10.74
CA TYR A 103 -16.28 -9.76 -10.37
C TYR A 103 -16.85 -9.92 -8.97
N ALA A 104 -16.46 -9.04 -8.05
CA ALA A 104 -17.02 -9.02 -6.70
C ALA A 104 -18.46 -8.51 -6.71
N ILE A 105 -18.74 -7.48 -7.48
CA ILE A 105 -20.09 -6.92 -7.66
C ILE A 105 -21.01 -7.96 -8.32
N ASP A 106 -20.55 -8.62 -9.38
CA ASP A 106 -21.31 -9.66 -10.08
C ASP A 106 -21.63 -10.85 -9.15
N ARG A 107 -20.73 -11.20 -8.24
CA ARG A 107 -20.85 -12.35 -7.32
C ARG A 107 -21.64 -12.03 -6.05
N LEU A 108 -21.39 -10.87 -5.44
CA LEU A 108 -21.90 -10.53 -4.09
C LEU A 108 -23.05 -9.52 -4.13
N GLY A 109 -23.17 -8.77 -5.22
CA GLY A 109 -24.04 -7.61 -5.33
C GLY A 109 -23.34 -6.31 -4.88
N GLU A 110 -23.77 -5.19 -5.46
CA GLU A 110 -23.21 -3.86 -5.17
C GLU A 110 -23.38 -3.47 -3.71
N ASP A 111 -24.54 -3.76 -3.09
CA ASP A 111 -24.82 -3.39 -1.71
C ASP A 111 -23.83 -4.03 -0.73
N VAL A 112 -23.46 -5.28 -0.94
CA VAL A 112 -22.46 -5.97 -0.09
C VAL A 112 -21.07 -5.37 -0.28
N VAL A 113 -20.69 -5.07 -1.52
CA VAL A 113 -19.40 -4.42 -1.83
C VAL A 113 -19.38 -3.02 -1.21
N ARG A 114 -20.46 -2.26 -1.31
CA ARG A 114 -20.62 -0.94 -0.69
C ARG A 114 -20.52 -1.00 0.83
N ALA A 115 -21.16 -1.95 1.47
CA ALA A 115 -21.07 -2.13 2.92
C ALA A 115 -19.64 -2.45 3.40
N ARG A 116 -18.83 -3.17 2.57
CA ARG A 116 -17.45 -3.55 2.91
C ARG A 116 -16.42 -2.47 2.58
N TYR A 117 -16.57 -1.80 1.45
CA TYR A 117 -15.52 -0.97 0.84
C TYR A 117 -15.97 0.44 0.45
N GLY A 118 -17.22 0.83 0.72
CA GLY A 118 -17.80 2.09 0.26
C GLY A 118 -16.95 3.29 0.63
N ASN A 119 -16.49 3.38 1.88
CA ASN A 119 -15.63 4.46 2.33
C ASN A 119 -14.28 4.54 1.58
N LEU A 120 -13.75 3.41 1.13
CA LEU A 120 -12.51 3.38 0.34
C LEU A 120 -12.77 3.75 -1.11
N PHE A 121 -13.95 3.43 -1.63
CA PHE A 121 -14.39 3.80 -2.97
C PHE A 121 -14.67 5.29 -3.06
N ASP A 122 -15.38 5.84 -2.06
CA ASP A 122 -15.66 7.26 -1.95
C ASP A 122 -14.35 8.07 -1.88
N MET A 123 -13.39 7.62 -1.05
CA MET A 123 -12.05 8.22 -0.98
C MET A 123 -11.32 8.18 -2.33
N TYR A 124 -11.39 7.05 -3.06
CA TYR A 124 -10.78 6.95 -4.38
C TYR A 124 -11.46 7.88 -5.39
N GLU A 125 -12.78 7.94 -5.40
CA GLU A 125 -13.56 8.80 -6.29
C GLU A 125 -13.29 10.30 -6.01
N GLU A 126 -13.15 10.69 -4.73
CA GLU A 126 -12.77 12.06 -4.35
C GLU A 126 -11.38 12.47 -4.89
N ILE A 127 -10.44 11.51 -4.97
CA ILE A 127 -9.07 11.77 -5.44
C ILE A 127 -8.98 11.77 -6.97
N THR A 128 -9.73 10.89 -7.64
CA THR A 128 -9.53 10.57 -9.06
C THR A 128 -10.67 11.02 -9.96
N ASP A 129 -11.82 11.37 -9.39
CA ASP A 129 -13.08 11.60 -10.12
C ASP A 129 -13.56 10.38 -10.93
N GLU A 130 -13.11 9.17 -10.53
CA GLU A 130 -13.46 7.90 -11.16
C GLU A 130 -14.26 7.03 -10.19
N ASN A 131 -15.42 6.52 -10.64
CA ASN A 131 -16.29 5.68 -9.81
C ASN A 131 -15.88 4.21 -9.85
N PRO A 132 -15.39 3.62 -8.73
CA PRO A 132 -14.90 2.25 -8.69
C PRO A 132 -15.96 1.16 -8.91
N TYR A 133 -17.23 1.50 -8.77
CA TYR A 133 -18.33 0.57 -9.09
C TYR A 133 -18.51 0.37 -10.60
N LYS A 134 -18.02 1.30 -11.41
CA LYS A 134 -18.20 1.31 -12.89
C LYS A 134 -16.91 1.07 -13.65
N THR A 135 -15.79 1.50 -13.06
CA THR A 135 -14.48 1.48 -13.74
C THR A 135 -13.42 0.91 -12.77
N PRO A 136 -12.52 0.03 -13.21
CA PRO A 136 -11.44 -0.45 -12.37
C PRO A 136 -10.58 0.70 -11.85
N MET A 137 -10.19 0.63 -10.58
CA MET A 137 -9.23 1.59 -10.00
C MET A 137 -7.86 1.42 -10.66
N MET A 138 -7.16 2.53 -10.85
CA MET A 138 -5.76 2.53 -11.26
C MET A 138 -4.87 2.71 -10.03
N ILE A 139 -3.92 1.79 -9.83
CA ILE A 139 -3.01 1.79 -8.69
C ILE A 139 -1.57 1.57 -9.17
N PHE A 140 -0.61 2.14 -8.43
CA PHE A 140 0.83 1.98 -8.70
C PHE A 140 1.61 1.77 -7.40
N PRO A 141 2.70 0.98 -7.42
CA PRO A 141 3.57 0.78 -6.26
C PRO A 141 4.30 2.05 -5.83
N ALA A 142 4.28 2.34 -4.54
CA ALA A 142 5.05 3.42 -3.93
C ALA A 142 5.79 2.92 -2.70
N ILE A 143 6.85 3.61 -2.33
CA ILE A 143 7.58 3.38 -1.08
C ILE A 143 6.65 3.77 0.07
N HIS A 144 6.45 2.82 0.99
CA HIS A 144 5.60 3.02 2.15
C HIS A 144 6.40 3.06 3.45
N TYR A 145 7.33 2.14 3.62
CA TYR A 145 8.04 1.95 4.88
C TYR A 145 9.50 1.53 4.64
N THR A 146 10.42 2.12 5.39
CA THR A 146 11.84 1.72 5.37
C THR A 146 12.13 0.86 6.60
N MET A 147 12.54 -0.39 6.38
CA MET A 147 12.96 -1.28 7.45
C MET A 147 14.31 -0.85 8.02
N GLY A 148 14.52 -1.12 9.31
CA GLY A 148 15.66 -0.65 10.04
C GLY A 148 15.43 0.77 10.57
N GLY A 149 16.47 1.44 10.97
CA GLY A 149 16.41 2.77 11.58
C GLY A 149 17.51 2.97 12.59
N ILE A 150 17.34 3.98 13.44
CA ILE A 150 18.29 4.29 14.51
C ILE A 150 18.20 3.21 15.58
N TRP A 151 19.34 2.64 15.97
CA TRP A 151 19.38 1.70 17.09
C TRP A 151 19.02 2.40 18.39
N VAL A 152 18.19 1.75 19.20
CA VAL A 152 17.80 2.20 20.54
C VAL A 152 17.80 1.02 21.51
N ASP A 153 17.98 1.31 22.79
CA ASP A 153 17.75 0.37 23.88
C ASP A 153 16.24 0.27 24.23
N TYR A 154 15.93 -0.43 25.32
CA TYR A 154 14.54 -0.63 25.75
C TYR A 154 13.87 0.66 26.27
N GLU A 155 14.64 1.64 26.66
CA GLU A 155 14.19 2.98 27.07
C GLU A 155 14.14 3.98 25.90
N LEU A 156 14.33 3.50 24.66
CA LEU A 156 14.33 4.28 23.41
C LEU A 156 15.52 5.23 23.25
N MET A 157 16.56 5.10 24.09
CA MET A 157 17.77 5.90 23.99
C MET A 157 18.71 5.31 22.92
N THR A 158 19.31 6.19 22.11
CA THR A 158 20.30 5.80 21.10
C THR A 158 21.67 5.53 21.74
N SER A 159 22.65 5.17 20.92
CA SER A 159 24.05 5.10 21.36
C SER A 159 24.64 6.46 21.81
N ILE A 160 23.96 7.56 21.56
CA ILE A 160 24.31 8.88 22.02
C ILE A 160 23.48 9.21 23.28
N LYS A 161 24.15 9.39 24.44
CA LYS A 161 23.49 9.69 25.72
C LYS A 161 22.60 10.92 25.55
N GLY A 162 21.34 10.82 26.01
CA GLY A 162 20.34 11.88 25.96
C GLY A 162 19.65 12.09 24.62
N LEU A 163 19.97 11.27 23.56
CA LEU A 163 19.27 11.28 22.29
C LEU A 163 18.36 10.05 22.19
N TYR A 164 17.09 10.27 21.93
CA TYR A 164 16.06 9.24 21.84
C TYR A 164 15.48 9.19 20.43
N ALA A 165 15.09 8.01 19.97
CA ALA A 165 14.39 7.82 18.70
C ALA A 165 13.15 6.96 18.91
N ILE A 166 12.01 7.46 18.47
CA ILE A 166 10.69 6.84 18.67
C ILE A 166 9.97 6.56 17.36
N GLY A 167 8.99 5.66 17.41
CA GLY A 167 8.16 5.30 16.27
C GLY A 167 8.98 4.68 15.13
N GLU A 168 8.64 5.00 13.89
CA GLU A 168 9.28 4.43 12.70
C GLU A 168 10.72 4.93 12.46
N ALA A 169 11.20 5.92 13.22
CA ALA A 169 12.57 6.40 13.15
C ALA A 169 13.57 5.43 13.80
N ASN A 170 13.15 4.66 14.80
CA ASN A 170 13.99 3.65 15.40
C ASN A 170 13.96 2.33 14.60
N PHE A 171 14.95 1.45 14.85
CA PHE A 171 15.09 0.19 14.11
C PHE A 171 13.95 -0.80 14.39
N SER A 172 13.22 -0.63 15.47
CA SER A 172 12.16 -1.53 15.94
C SER A 172 12.61 -2.99 16.01
N ASP A 173 11.84 -3.85 16.61
CA ASP A 173 12.14 -5.29 16.67
C ASP A 173 11.71 -6.06 15.40
N HIS A 174 11.52 -5.36 14.29
CA HIS A 174 11.00 -5.93 13.06
C HIS A 174 12.06 -6.62 12.18
N GLY A 175 13.32 -6.37 12.42
CA GLY A 175 14.40 -6.87 11.57
C GLY A 175 14.29 -6.38 10.13
N ALA A 176 14.61 -7.28 9.18
CA ALA A 176 14.61 -6.95 7.76
C ALA A 176 13.21 -6.92 7.12
N ASN A 177 12.20 -7.46 7.78
CA ASN A 177 10.83 -7.51 7.26
C ASN A 177 9.82 -7.50 8.41
N ARG A 178 8.90 -6.54 8.39
CA ARG A 178 7.87 -6.43 9.43
C ARG A 178 6.55 -7.05 9.02
N LEU A 179 5.78 -7.50 10.00
CA LEU A 179 4.39 -7.92 9.83
C LEU A 179 3.48 -6.69 9.56
N GLY A 180 2.38 -6.92 8.86
CA GLY A 180 1.39 -5.88 8.62
C GLY A 180 0.87 -5.28 9.92
N ALA A 181 0.66 -3.95 9.93
CA ALA A 181 0.18 -3.12 11.05
C ALA A 181 1.11 -3.03 12.28
N SER A 182 2.16 -3.86 12.39
CA SER A 182 3.02 -3.90 13.60
C SER A 182 3.79 -2.60 13.85
N ALA A 183 4.15 -1.82 12.82
CA ALA A 183 4.86 -0.56 12.99
C ALA A 183 4.05 0.49 13.77
N LEU A 184 2.77 0.65 13.44
CA LEU A 184 1.88 1.57 14.17
C LEU A 184 1.63 1.08 15.59
N MET A 185 1.44 -0.22 15.79
CA MET A 185 1.27 -0.82 17.11
C MET A 185 2.50 -0.56 18.01
N GLN A 186 3.69 -0.74 17.45
CA GLN A 186 4.92 -0.46 18.19
C GLN A 186 5.05 1.02 18.54
N GLY A 187 4.85 1.92 17.57
CA GLY A 187 4.90 3.36 17.86
C GLY A 187 3.89 3.81 18.94
N LEU A 188 2.71 3.18 18.97
CA LEU A 188 1.73 3.40 20.03
C LEU A 188 2.21 2.82 21.38
N ALA A 189 2.77 1.61 21.38
CA ALA A 189 3.31 0.99 22.59
C ALA A 189 4.46 1.82 23.17
N ASP A 190 5.38 2.25 22.34
CA ASP A 190 6.49 3.14 22.73
C ASP A 190 5.96 4.42 23.39
N GLY A 191 4.95 5.05 22.75
CA GLY A 191 4.36 6.30 23.26
C GLY A 191 3.59 6.14 24.58
N TYR A 192 2.86 5.03 24.75
CA TYR A 192 2.04 4.82 25.94
C TYR A 192 2.79 4.18 27.11
N PHE A 193 3.71 3.28 26.84
CA PHE A 193 4.32 2.46 27.89
C PHE A 193 5.78 2.80 28.16
N VAL A 194 6.56 3.19 27.16
CA VAL A 194 8.00 3.45 27.32
C VAL A 194 8.30 4.91 27.59
N LEU A 195 7.79 5.85 26.77
CA LEU A 195 8.06 7.29 26.92
C LEU A 195 7.78 7.84 28.31
N PRO A 196 6.68 7.50 29.01
CA PRO A 196 6.46 8.01 30.37
C PRO A 196 7.56 7.62 31.36
N TYR A 197 8.08 6.38 31.26
CA TYR A 197 9.21 5.94 32.11
C TYR A 197 10.51 6.62 31.72
N THR A 198 10.79 6.73 30.43
CA THR A 198 11.98 7.44 29.93
C THR A 198 12.02 8.89 30.42
N CYS A 199 10.90 9.60 30.37
CA CYS A 199 10.78 10.95 30.85
C CYS A 199 11.02 11.05 32.40
N LEU A 200 10.48 10.08 33.14
CA LEU A 200 10.66 10.03 34.59
C LEU A 200 12.11 9.76 34.97
N LEU A 201 12.78 8.81 34.34
CA LEU A 201 14.20 8.51 34.58
C LEU A 201 15.08 9.75 34.32
N TYR A 202 14.84 10.43 33.19
CA TYR A 202 15.62 11.62 32.84
C TYR A 202 15.44 12.78 33.85
N THR A 203 14.22 12.99 34.33
CA THR A 203 13.96 14.05 35.34
C THR A 203 14.50 13.72 36.71
N SER A 204 14.55 12.44 37.12
CA SER A 204 15.14 12.01 38.37
C SER A 204 16.67 12.15 38.34
N ASP A 205 17.33 11.75 37.28
CA ASP A 205 18.78 11.90 37.09
C ASP A 205 19.19 13.39 37.11
N ALA A 206 18.42 14.26 36.45
CA ALA A 206 18.70 15.69 36.42
C ALA A 206 18.54 16.36 37.81
N ALA A 207 17.66 15.82 38.67
CA ALA A 207 17.49 16.29 40.03
C ALA A 207 18.63 15.84 40.95
N ASP A 208 19.22 14.66 40.69
CA ASP A 208 20.36 14.16 41.50
C ASP A 208 21.72 14.77 41.09
N GLU A 209 21.85 15.29 39.86
CA GLU A 209 23.06 15.98 39.38
C GLU A 209 23.16 17.46 39.83
N GLY A 210 22.21 17.97 40.60
CA GLY A 210 22.31 19.26 41.28
C GLY A 210 22.28 20.48 40.34
N LEU A 211 21.47 20.43 39.31
CA LEU A 211 21.14 21.58 38.44
C LEU A 211 20.01 22.42 39.03
#